data_6db16094f34fc259217a29070dffeccc
#
_entry.id   6db16094f34fc259217a29070dffeccc
#
_cell.length_a   1.000
_cell.length_b   1.000
_cell.length_c   1.000
_cell.angle_alpha   90.00
_cell.angle_beta   90.00
_cell.angle_gamma   90.00
#
_symmetry.space_group_name_H-M   'P 1'
#
loop_
_entity.id
_entity.type
_entity.pdbx_description
1 polymer ?
#
loop_
_entity_poly.entity_id
_entity_poly.type
_entity_poly.pdbx_seq_one_letter_code
_entity_poly.pdbx_strand_id
1 'polypeptide(L)'
;TVAEMCGNGARLFARHLVDGGLVDTPDFTIRTRGGLRTVRIEPGGDVTIGMGAVTRAGADDVTVHWGGGDRTAAAIGALIPNPHAVAVVETLAEVGDITGATAAPAEVFPDGANVEFVQIKAPDRVAMRVWERGSGETLSCGTGACAVGWVHHRHHGGAAQVTVEVPGGEVVVTVGDEITLTGPAVFVADGHIDADWWQEHR
;
A
#
# COMPACT_ATOMS: atom_id res chain seq x y z
N THR A 1 8.75 2.28 14.19
CA THR A 1 7.32 2.08 14.54
C THR A 1 6.87 0.72 14.06
N VAL A 2 6.00 0.07 14.82
CA VAL A 2 5.44 -1.21 14.46
C VAL A 2 4.19 -0.97 13.63
N ALA A 3 4.14 -1.51 12.40
CA ALA A 3 2.97 -1.41 11.54
C ALA A 3 1.84 -2.37 11.98
N GLU A 4 0.61 -1.93 11.90
CA GLU A 4 -0.60 -2.73 12.17
C GLU A 4 -0.84 -3.76 11.06
N MET A 5 -0.52 -3.40 9.84
CA MET A 5 -0.69 -4.20 8.62
C MET A 5 0.42 -3.87 7.61
N CYS A 6 0.91 -4.90 6.93
CA CYS A 6 1.84 -4.78 5.80
C CYS A 6 1.35 -5.68 4.67
N GLY A 7 0.84 -5.09 3.59
CA GLY A 7 0.28 -5.83 2.45
C GLY A 7 1.30 -6.77 1.80
N ASN A 8 2.54 -6.32 1.62
CA ASN A 8 3.62 -7.15 1.08
C ASN A 8 3.95 -8.32 2.02
N GLY A 9 4.12 -8.04 3.32
CA GLY A 9 4.40 -9.07 4.32
C GLY A 9 3.26 -10.10 4.46
N ALA A 10 2.01 -9.66 4.38
CA ALA A 10 0.85 -10.55 4.44
C ALA A 10 0.81 -11.50 3.23
N ARG A 11 1.12 -11.03 2.00
CA ARG A 11 1.21 -11.89 0.80
C ARG A 11 2.32 -12.93 0.94
N LEU A 12 3.51 -12.51 1.38
CA LEU A 12 4.64 -13.43 1.60
C LEU A 12 4.32 -14.47 2.68
N PHE A 13 3.70 -14.05 3.78
CA PHE A 13 3.30 -14.96 4.84
C PHE A 13 2.25 -15.97 4.36
N ALA A 14 1.24 -15.52 3.62
CA ALA A 14 0.23 -16.38 3.03
C ALA A 14 0.86 -17.42 2.07
N ARG A 15 1.77 -16.98 1.22
CA ARG A 15 2.50 -17.86 0.31
C ARG A 15 3.34 -18.89 1.07
N HIS A 16 4.03 -18.48 2.12
CA HIS A 16 4.80 -19.36 2.98
C HIS A 16 3.93 -20.46 3.62
N LEU A 17 2.74 -20.10 4.11
CA LEU A 17 1.82 -21.07 4.72
C LEU A 17 1.39 -22.16 3.75
N VAL A 18 1.09 -21.80 2.51
CA VAL A 18 0.64 -22.75 1.48
C VAL A 18 1.80 -23.60 0.98
N ASP A 19 2.92 -23.01 0.60
CA ASP A 19 4.09 -23.73 0.08
C ASP A 19 4.74 -24.62 1.15
N GLY A 20 4.63 -24.24 2.42
CA GLY A 20 5.06 -25.05 3.58
C GLY A 20 4.07 -26.16 3.97
N GLY A 21 2.93 -26.29 3.26
CA GLY A 21 1.90 -27.30 3.58
C GLY A 21 1.21 -27.07 4.95
N LEU A 22 1.26 -25.85 5.48
CA LEU A 22 0.60 -25.47 6.74
C LEU A 22 -0.87 -25.12 6.55
N VAL A 23 -1.26 -24.80 5.31
CA VAL A 23 -2.63 -24.58 4.86
C VAL A 23 -2.81 -25.29 3.52
N ASP A 24 -3.92 -26.03 3.36
CA ASP A 24 -4.23 -26.87 2.21
C ASP A 24 -5.38 -26.33 1.33
N THR A 25 -5.89 -25.15 1.68
CA THR A 25 -6.97 -24.48 0.92
C THR A 25 -6.48 -23.16 0.34
N PRO A 26 -6.97 -22.76 -0.85
CA PRO A 26 -6.59 -21.46 -1.41
C PRO A 26 -7.22 -20.26 -0.69
N ASP A 27 -8.32 -20.47 0.02
CA ASP A 27 -9.06 -19.45 0.77
C ASP A 27 -8.91 -19.71 2.27
N PHE A 28 -8.34 -18.75 3.00
CA PHE A 28 -8.16 -18.83 4.45
C PHE A 28 -8.08 -17.43 5.10
N THR A 29 -7.84 -17.39 6.38
CA THR A 29 -7.73 -16.14 7.14
C THR A 29 -6.43 -16.13 7.94
N ILE A 30 -5.74 -15.00 7.93
CA ILE A 30 -4.58 -14.75 8.78
C ILE A 30 -4.92 -13.72 9.85
N ARG A 31 -4.25 -13.80 11.00
CA ARG A 31 -4.35 -12.80 12.05
C ARG A 31 -3.17 -11.84 11.94
N THR A 32 -3.46 -10.57 11.81
CA THR A 32 -2.50 -9.47 11.86
C THR A 32 -2.74 -8.61 13.11
N ARG A 33 -1.87 -7.64 13.39
CA ARG A 33 -2.13 -6.65 14.45
C ARG A 33 -3.34 -5.77 14.14
N GLY A 34 -3.60 -5.51 12.86
CA GLY A 34 -4.81 -4.80 12.40
C GLY A 34 -6.08 -5.68 12.33
N GLY A 35 -6.06 -6.89 12.92
CA GLY A 35 -7.19 -7.82 12.93
C GLY A 35 -7.06 -8.97 11.95
N LEU A 36 -8.18 -9.67 11.73
CA LEU A 36 -8.27 -10.77 10.76
C LEU A 36 -8.26 -10.22 9.33
N ARG A 37 -7.57 -10.93 8.43
CA ARG A 37 -7.52 -10.62 7.01
C ARG A 37 -7.81 -11.86 6.19
N THR A 38 -8.71 -11.74 5.24
CA THR A 38 -8.98 -12.77 4.25
C THR A 38 -7.78 -12.90 3.31
N VAL A 39 -7.52 -14.12 2.91
CA VAL A 39 -6.47 -14.48 1.95
C VAL A 39 -7.07 -15.38 0.90
N ARG A 40 -6.70 -15.14 -0.36
CA ARG A 40 -6.92 -16.08 -1.46
C ARG A 40 -5.63 -16.24 -2.25
N ILE A 41 -5.25 -17.48 -2.52
CA ILE A 41 -4.22 -17.79 -3.50
C ILE A 41 -4.90 -17.94 -4.86
N GLU A 42 -4.58 -17.05 -5.77
CA GLU A 42 -5.14 -17.06 -7.12
C GLU A 42 -4.60 -18.22 -7.96
N PRO A 43 -5.35 -18.73 -8.95
CA PRO A 43 -4.87 -19.82 -9.82
C PRO A 43 -3.53 -19.54 -10.51
N GLY A 44 -3.21 -18.26 -10.77
CA GLY A 44 -1.95 -17.81 -11.35
C GLY A 44 -0.79 -17.74 -10.36
N GLY A 45 -1.04 -17.97 -9.06
CA GLY A 45 -0.04 -17.91 -8.00
C GLY A 45 0.07 -16.56 -7.31
N ASP A 46 -0.62 -15.53 -7.78
CA ASP A 46 -0.75 -14.26 -7.05
C ASP A 46 -1.52 -14.47 -5.75
N VAL A 47 -1.34 -13.53 -4.82
CA VAL A 47 -2.00 -13.57 -3.53
C VAL A 47 -2.89 -12.35 -3.37
N THR A 48 -4.17 -12.59 -3.12
CA THR A 48 -5.17 -11.57 -2.77
C THR A 48 -5.33 -11.49 -1.26
N ILE A 49 -5.23 -10.28 -0.72
CA ILE A 49 -5.42 -10.00 0.72
C ILE A 49 -6.57 -9.00 0.89
N GLY A 50 -7.51 -9.30 1.78
CA GLY A 50 -8.48 -8.33 2.27
C GLY A 50 -7.79 -7.27 3.13
N MET A 51 -7.84 -6.02 2.70
CA MET A 51 -7.15 -4.91 3.36
C MET A 51 -8.04 -4.16 4.36
N GLY A 52 -9.35 -4.43 4.32
CA GLY A 52 -10.36 -3.75 5.12
C GLY A 52 -11.00 -2.58 4.37
N ALA A 53 -11.74 -1.75 5.11
CA ALA A 53 -12.39 -0.58 4.55
C ALA A 53 -11.42 0.61 4.49
N VAL A 54 -11.58 1.43 3.45
CA VAL A 54 -10.95 2.76 3.39
C VAL A 54 -11.99 3.81 3.78
N THR A 55 -11.58 4.74 4.61
CA THR A 55 -12.40 5.91 4.96
C THR A 55 -11.66 7.19 4.57
N ARG A 56 -12.42 8.25 4.29
CA ARG A 56 -11.84 9.57 4.02
C ARG A 56 -11.24 10.15 5.31
N ALA A 57 -10.06 10.76 5.19
CA ALA A 57 -9.44 11.57 6.22
C ALA A 57 -9.50 13.05 5.82
N GLY A 58 -10.02 13.89 6.71
CA GLY A 58 -10.17 15.33 6.44
C GLY A 58 -11.30 15.66 5.47
N ALA A 59 -11.39 16.94 5.15
CA ALA A 59 -12.30 17.52 4.15
C ALA A 59 -11.57 17.74 2.81
N ASP A 60 -11.97 18.75 2.05
CA ASP A 60 -11.38 19.07 0.73
C ASP A 60 -10.12 19.96 0.82
N ASP A 61 -9.63 20.22 2.00
CA ASP A 61 -8.50 21.10 2.33
C ASP A 61 -7.17 20.36 2.53
N VAL A 62 -7.13 19.06 2.24
CA VAL A 62 -5.89 18.29 2.36
C VAL A 62 -4.93 18.69 1.25
N THR A 63 -3.70 19.00 1.65
CA THR A 63 -2.59 19.34 0.75
C THR A 63 -1.36 18.51 1.06
N VAL A 64 -0.52 18.28 0.06
CA VAL A 64 0.81 17.72 0.22
C VAL A 64 1.86 18.76 -0.11
N HIS A 65 2.99 18.70 0.61
CA HIS A 65 4.13 19.60 0.44
C HIS A 65 5.39 18.76 0.25
N TRP A 66 6.27 19.14 -0.68
CA TRP A 66 7.55 18.46 -0.92
C TRP A 66 8.59 19.42 -1.51
N GLY A 67 9.80 18.90 -1.85
CA GLY A 67 10.88 19.74 -2.37
C GLY A 67 11.32 20.82 -1.38
N GLY A 68 11.45 20.47 -0.09
CA GLY A 68 11.76 21.44 0.96
C GLY A 68 10.62 22.38 1.35
N GLY A 69 9.38 22.08 0.89
CA GLY A 69 8.19 22.90 1.12
C GLY A 69 7.84 23.87 -0.02
N ASP A 70 8.69 23.97 -1.05
CA ASP A 70 8.49 24.90 -2.15
C ASP A 70 7.40 24.44 -3.14
N ARG A 71 7.01 23.18 -3.09
CA ARG A 71 6.02 22.57 -3.98
C ARG A 71 4.82 22.08 -3.16
N THR A 72 3.63 22.30 -3.70
CA THR A 72 2.36 21.90 -3.10
C THR A 72 1.39 21.36 -4.13
N ALA A 73 0.52 20.44 -3.71
CA ALA A 73 -0.62 19.96 -4.50
C ALA A 73 -1.80 19.67 -3.59
N ALA A 74 -3.01 19.81 -4.14
CA ALA A 74 -4.22 19.32 -3.50
C ALA A 74 -4.17 17.79 -3.43
N ALA A 75 -4.68 17.23 -2.33
CA ALA A 75 -4.70 15.80 -2.10
C ALA A 75 -6.02 15.34 -1.47
N ILE A 76 -6.26 14.05 -1.51
CA ILE A 76 -7.38 13.42 -0.82
C ILE A 76 -6.81 12.55 0.30
N GLY A 77 -7.25 12.82 1.53
CA GLY A 77 -6.88 12.03 2.68
C GLY A 77 -7.65 10.71 2.74
N ALA A 78 -6.95 9.62 3.07
CA ALA A 78 -7.51 8.28 3.24
C ALA A 78 -6.92 7.56 4.44
N LEU A 79 -7.72 6.73 5.11
CA LEU A 79 -7.29 5.87 6.23
C LEU A 79 -7.52 4.40 5.87
N ILE A 80 -6.42 3.57 5.95
CA ILE A 80 -6.46 2.12 5.67
C ILE A 80 -5.33 1.33 6.37
N PRO A 81 -5.35 0.96 7.61
CA PRO A 81 -5.82 1.76 8.76
C PRO A 81 -4.93 2.97 9.02
N ASN A 82 -3.72 3.01 8.46
CA ASN A 82 -2.77 4.13 8.56
C ASN A 82 -3.18 5.30 7.64
N PRO A 83 -2.72 6.52 7.92
CA PRO A 83 -3.08 7.70 7.14
C PRO A 83 -2.28 7.81 5.84
N HIS A 84 -2.98 8.21 4.78
CA HIS A 84 -2.48 8.47 3.44
C HIS A 84 -2.99 9.82 2.91
N ALA A 85 -2.17 10.52 2.15
CA ALA A 85 -2.53 11.72 1.40
C ALA A 85 -2.19 11.50 -0.07
N VAL A 86 -3.22 11.36 -0.90
CA VAL A 86 -3.11 11.00 -2.31
C VAL A 86 -3.25 12.24 -3.19
N ALA A 87 -2.17 12.65 -3.84
CA ALA A 87 -2.12 13.76 -4.78
C ALA A 87 -2.06 13.27 -6.21
N VAL A 88 -3.07 13.61 -7.03
CA VAL A 88 -3.05 13.33 -8.46
C VAL A 88 -2.25 14.42 -9.17
N VAL A 89 -1.27 13.99 -9.97
CA VAL A 89 -0.37 14.84 -10.75
C VAL A 89 -0.45 14.52 -12.23
N GLU A 90 -0.04 15.44 -13.08
CA GLU A 90 -0.06 15.24 -14.53
C GLU A 90 0.95 14.15 -14.95
N THR A 91 2.17 14.20 -14.40
CA THR A 91 3.21 13.20 -14.63
C THR A 91 4.09 13.01 -13.41
N LEU A 92 4.45 11.76 -13.13
CA LEU A 92 5.37 11.43 -12.02
C LEU A 92 6.80 11.96 -12.27
N ALA A 93 7.19 12.16 -13.54
CA ALA A 93 8.50 12.71 -13.87
C ALA A 93 8.68 14.16 -13.39
N GLU A 94 7.61 14.95 -13.38
CA GLU A 94 7.64 16.34 -12.92
C GLU A 94 7.64 16.48 -11.40
N VAL A 95 7.26 15.44 -10.68
CA VAL A 95 7.26 15.47 -9.21
C VAL A 95 8.67 15.67 -8.65
N GLY A 96 9.69 15.11 -9.31
CA GLY A 96 11.08 15.25 -8.92
C GLY A 96 11.39 14.53 -7.60
N ASP A 97 12.21 15.15 -6.75
CA ASP A 97 12.57 14.62 -5.44
C ASP A 97 11.41 14.79 -4.44
N ILE A 98 10.95 13.68 -3.86
CA ILE A 98 9.86 13.64 -2.87
C ILE A 98 10.37 13.49 -1.43
N THR A 99 11.68 13.62 -1.22
CA THR A 99 12.28 13.52 0.12
C THR A 99 11.63 14.52 1.08
N GLY A 100 11.18 14.02 2.23
CA GLY A 100 10.53 14.82 3.25
C GLY A 100 9.11 15.29 2.92
N ALA A 101 8.43 14.64 1.95
CA ALA A 101 7.04 14.98 1.65
C ALA A 101 6.14 14.85 2.88
N THR A 102 5.25 15.82 3.07
CA THR A 102 4.33 15.92 4.22
C THR A 102 2.91 16.21 3.76
N ALA A 103 1.96 15.90 4.63
CA ALA A 103 0.54 16.20 4.43
C ALA A 103 0.01 17.20 5.48
N ALA A 104 -0.89 18.05 5.07
CA ALA A 104 -1.57 19.03 5.89
C ALA A 104 -3.10 18.95 5.68
N PRO A 105 -3.92 19.42 6.62
CA PRO A 105 -3.52 20.07 7.85
C PRO A 105 -3.08 19.09 8.97
N ALA A 106 -2.34 19.58 9.94
CA ALA A 106 -1.83 18.76 11.05
C ALA A 106 -2.95 18.17 11.93
N GLU A 107 -4.09 18.81 12.01
CA GLU A 107 -5.27 18.33 12.74
C GLU A 107 -5.81 17.03 12.15
N VAL A 108 -5.66 16.82 10.83
CA VAL A 108 -6.04 15.58 10.13
C VAL A 108 -4.94 14.53 10.25
N PHE A 109 -3.68 14.98 10.23
CA PHE A 109 -2.50 14.11 10.23
C PHE A 109 -1.54 14.48 11.38
N PRO A 110 -1.94 14.33 12.65
CA PRO A 110 -1.14 14.80 13.79
C PRO A 110 0.24 14.11 13.90
N ASP A 111 0.32 12.86 13.44
CA ASP A 111 1.56 12.09 13.41
C ASP A 111 2.15 11.99 11.98
N GLY A 112 1.66 12.82 11.04
CA GLY A 112 2.00 12.76 9.62
C GLY A 112 1.24 11.63 8.88
N ALA A 113 1.45 11.56 7.57
CA ALA A 113 0.83 10.56 6.69
C ALA A 113 1.87 10.01 5.71
N ASN A 114 1.54 8.89 5.07
CA ASN A 114 2.20 8.51 3.82
C ASN A 114 1.68 9.44 2.72
N VAL A 115 2.55 9.85 1.82
CA VAL A 115 2.20 10.75 0.72
C VAL A 115 2.39 10.02 -0.60
N GLU A 116 1.30 9.87 -1.34
CA GLU A 116 1.29 9.24 -2.66
C GLU A 116 1.12 10.28 -3.76
N PHE A 117 2.05 10.28 -4.72
CA PHE A 117 1.93 11.02 -5.97
C PHE A 117 1.46 10.06 -7.05
N VAL A 118 0.37 10.40 -7.74
CA VAL A 118 -0.36 9.49 -8.64
C VAL A 118 -0.54 10.12 -10.01
N GLN A 119 -0.13 9.38 -11.05
CA GLN A 119 -0.44 9.68 -12.43
C GLN A 119 -1.53 8.72 -12.92
N ILE A 120 -2.68 9.26 -13.35
CA ILE A 120 -3.74 8.47 -13.97
C ILE A 120 -3.34 8.19 -15.41
N LYS A 121 -3.23 6.91 -15.79
CA LYS A 121 -2.86 6.47 -17.13
C LYS A 121 -4.05 6.01 -17.96
N ALA A 122 -5.03 5.39 -17.29
CA ALA A 122 -6.26 4.88 -17.89
C ALA A 122 -7.35 4.75 -16.82
N PRO A 123 -8.62 4.51 -17.17
CA PRO A 123 -9.68 4.30 -16.19
C PRO A 123 -9.42 3.16 -15.20
N ASP A 124 -8.65 2.16 -15.61
CA ASP A 124 -8.28 0.97 -14.83
C ASP A 124 -6.79 0.88 -14.51
N ARG A 125 -6.02 1.96 -14.74
CA ARG A 125 -4.55 1.94 -14.55
C ARG A 125 -4.03 3.29 -14.06
N VAL A 126 -3.24 3.22 -12.99
CA VAL A 126 -2.52 4.37 -12.43
C VAL A 126 -1.06 4.00 -12.16
N ALA A 127 -0.19 5.00 -12.11
CA ALA A 127 1.17 4.84 -11.61
C ALA A 127 1.36 5.69 -10.36
N MET A 128 2.15 5.24 -9.38
CA MET A 128 2.41 5.99 -8.17
C MET A 128 3.87 5.94 -7.71
N ARG A 129 4.25 6.98 -6.97
CA ARG A 129 5.42 7.01 -6.08
C ARG A 129 4.92 7.35 -4.68
N VAL A 130 5.61 6.86 -3.65
CA VAL A 130 5.20 7.06 -2.26
C VAL A 130 6.37 7.46 -1.38
N TRP A 131 6.12 8.44 -0.52
CA TRP A 131 6.94 8.75 0.64
C TRP A 131 6.28 8.17 1.87
N GLU A 132 6.83 7.08 2.40
CA GLU A 132 6.29 6.43 3.59
C GLU A 132 6.76 7.12 4.87
N ARG A 133 5.83 7.38 5.76
CA ARG A 133 6.07 7.97 7.07
C ARG A 133 7.05 7.12 7.90
N GLY A 134 8.23 7.67 8.15
CA GLY A 134 9.30 7.04 8.92
C GLY A 134 10.18 6.04 8.14
N SER A 135 9.93 5.83 6.86
CA SER A 135 10.74 4.93 6.00
C SER A 135 11.34 5.63 4.79
N GLY A 136 10.71 6.72 4.31
CA GLY A 136 11.17 7.42 3.12
C GLY A 136 10.50 6.93 1.83
N GLU A 137 11.11 7.24 0.69
CA GLU A 137 10.63 6.73 -0.60
C GLU A 137 10.90 5.24 -0.71
N THR A 138 9.84 4.45 -0.94
CA THR A 138 9.91 3.00 -1.07
C THR A 138 9.44 2.53 -2.44
N LEU A 139 9.83 1.31 -2.80
CA LEU A 139 9.48 0.73 -4.09
C LEU A 139 8.02 0.25 -4.17
N SER A 140 7.34 0.06 -3.02
CA SER A 140 5.95 -0.41 -2.96
C SER A 140 5.39 -0.24 -1.56
N CYS A 141 4.22 0.40 -1.46
CA CYS A 141 3.41 0.48 -0.24
C CYS A 141 2.03 -0.13 -0.51
N GLY A 142 1.72 -1.26 0.14
CA GLY A 142 0.45 -1.97 -0.11
C GLY A 142 -0.78 -1.18 0.32
N THR A 143 -0.75 -0.52 1.48
CA THR A 143 -1.84 0.35 1.95
C THR A 143 -1.93 1.61 1.10
N GLY A 144 -0.79 2.17 0.67
CA GLY A 144 -0.75 3.29 -0.27
C GLY A 144 -1.41 2.96 -1.60
N ALA A 145 -1.11 1.79 -2.19
CA ALA A 145 -1.77 1.34 -3.42
C ALA A 145 -3.30 1.23 -3.25
N CYS A 146 -3.76 0.71 -2.10
CA CYS A 146 -5.19 0.64 -1.77
C CYS A 146 -5.83 2.03 -1.64
N ALA A 147 -5.16 2.97 -0.96
CA ALA A 147 -5.62 4.35 -0.86
C ALA A 147 -5.73 5.01 -2.24
N VAL A 148 -4.72 4.81 -3.09
CA VAL A 148 -4.70 5.28 -4.48
C VAL A 148 -5.83 4.71 -5.32
N GLY A 149 -6.04 3.38 -5.28
CA GLY A 149 -7.14 2.73 -5.99
C GLY A 149 -8.51 3.25 -5.54
N TRP A 150 -8.69 3.43 -4.22
CA TRP A 150 -9.91 3.99 -3.66
C TRP A 150 -10.15 5.43 -4.11
N VAL A 151 -9.14 6.30 -4.03
CA VAL A 151 -9.22 7.70 -4.49
C VAL A 151 -9.53 7.75 -5.99
N HIS A 152 -8.82 6.97 -6.80
CA HIS A 152 -9.05 6.93 -8.24
C HIS A 152 -10.50 6.53 -8.57
N HIS A 153 -11.01 5.46 -7.95
CA HIS A 153 -12.38 5.00 -8.18
C HIS A 153 -13.42 6.00 -7.68
N ARG A 154 -13.30 6.49 -6.44
CA ARG A 154 -14.35 7.29 -5.78
C ARG A 154 -14.35 8.77 -6.15
N HIS A 155 -13.20 9.33 -6.52
CA HIS A 155 -13.05 10.78 -6.74
C HIS A 155 -12.67 11.15 -8.18
N HIS A 156 -12.16 10.19 -8.97
CA HIS A 156 -11.76 10.44 -10.36
C HIS A 156 -12.51 9.58 -11.38
N GLY A 157 -13.54 8.84 -10.95
CA GLY A 157 -14.38 8.05 -11.85
C GLY A 157 -13.69 6.84 -12.47
N GLY A 158 -12.59 6.38 -11.90
CA GLY A 158 -11.88 5.19 -12.34
C GLY A 158 -12.65 3.89 -12.12
N ALA A 159 -12.16 2.81 -12.71
CA ALA A 159 -12.74 1.46 -12.54
C ALA A 159 -12.66 1.00 -11.08
N ALA A 160 -13.55 0.09 -10.68
CA ALA A 160 -13.49 -0.52 -9.35
C ALA A 160 -12.28 -1.46 -9.19
N GLN A 161 -11.79 -2.04 -10.28
CA GLN A 161 -10.53 -2.79 -10.31
C GLN A 161 -9.47 -1.96 -11.03
N VAL A 162 -8.37 -1.67 -10.33
CA VAL A 162 -7.31 -0.74 -10.78
C VAL A 162 -5.95 -1.43 -10.67
N THR A 163 -5.21 -1.45 -11.75
CA THR A 163 -3.79 -1.79 -11.74
C THR A 163 -2.99 -0.57 -11.26
N VAL A 164 -2.24 -0.74 -10.19
CA VAL A 164 -1.37 0.27 -9.62
C VAL A 164 0.09 -0.10 -9.92
N GLU A 165 0.70 0.67 -10.82
CA GLU A 165 2.13 0.57 -11.10
C GLU A 165 2.92 1.27 -10.00
N VAL A 166 3.87 0.58 -9.43
CA VAL A 166 4.80 1.09 -8.41
C VAL A 166 6.24 0.86 -8.89
N PRO A 167 7.25 1.57 -8.37
CA PRO A 167 8.65 1.34 -8.77
C PRO A 167 9.11 -0.13 -8.63
N GLY A 168 8.52 -0.91 -7.73
CA GLY A 168 8.82 -2.33 -7.51
C GLY A 168 8.00 -3.31 -8.36
N GLY A 169 7.11 -2.85 -9.24
CA GLY A 169 6.27 -3.72 -10.09
C GLY A 169 4.81 -3.26 -10.18
N GLU A 170 3.89 -4.19 -10.19
CA GLU A 170 2.45 -3.91 -10.28
C GLU A 170 1.67 -4.68 -9.21
N VAL A 171 0.59 -4.07 -8.75
CA VAL A 171 -0.44 -4.71 -7.91
C VAL A 171 -1.83 -4.33 -8.41
N VAL A 172 -2.81 -5.17 -8.15
CA VAL A 172 -4.21 -4.91 -8.51
C VAL A 172 -4.98 -4.60 -7.22
N VAL A 173 -5.67 -3.48 -7.22
CA VAL A 173 -6.57 -3.06 -6.15
C VAL A 173 -8.01 -3.22 -6.63
N THR A 174 -8.85 -3.91 -5.87
CA THR A 174 -10.29 -3.98 -6.13
C THR A 174 -11.04 -3.24 -5.03
N VAL A 175 -11.82 -2.25 -5.42
CA VAL A 175 -12.62 -1.39 -4.52
C VAL A 175 -14.03 -1.94 -4.45
N GLY A 176 -14.40 -2.47 -3.29
CA GLY A 176 -15.72 -2.98 -2.96
C GLY A 176 -16.14 -2.52 -1.55
N ASP A 177 -16.97 -3.30 -0.88
CA ASP A 177 -17.30 -3.11 0.54
C ASP A 177 -16.05 -3.29 1.42
N GLU A 178 -15.20 -4.22 1.05
CA GLU A 178 -13.84 -4.37 1.51
C GLU A 178 -12.89 -4.15 0.33
N ILE A 179 -11.77 -3.46 0.57
CA ILE A 179 -10.72 -3.34 -0.43
C ILE A 179 -9.84 -4.58 -0.41
N THR A 180 -9.50 -5.11 -1.58
CA THR A 180 -8.54 -6.18 -1.73
C THR A 180 -7.31 -5.71 -2.49
N LEU A 181 -6.16 -6.29 -2.14
CA LEU A 181 -4.87 -6.10 -2.79
C LEU A 181 -4.37 -7.43 -3.32
N THR A 182 -4.23 -7.53 -4.63
CA THR A 182 -3.71 -8.72 -5.33
C THR A 182 -2.35 -8.42 -5.93
N GLY A 183 -1.41 -9.33 -5.78
CA GLY A 183 -0.10 -9.21 -6.40
C GLY A 183 0.81 -10.39 -6.09
N PRO A 184 2.00 -10.43 -6.71
CA PRO A 184 2.91 -11.55 -6.60
C PRO A 184 3.49 -11.68 -5.19
N ALA A 185 3.84 -12.93 -4.85
CA ALA A 185 4.65 -13.28 -3.70
C ALA A 185 5.54 -14.44 -4.12
N VAL A 186 6.83 -14.18 -4.32
CA VAL A 186 7.79 -15.11 -4.92
C VAL A 186 8.94 -15.35 -3.95
N PHE A 187 9.28 -16.62 -3.70
CA PHE A 187 10.52 -17.00 -3.06
C PHE A 187 11.69 -16.75 -4.02
N VAL A 188 12.69 -16.03 -3.54
CA VAL A 188 13.90 -15.71 -4.34
C VAL A 188 15.10 -16.52 -3.92
N ALA A 189 15.11 -17.03 -2.69
CA ALA A 189 16.18 -17.88 -2.13
C ALA A 189 15.70 -18.62 -0.88
N ASP A 190 16.34 -19.75 -0.61
CA ASP A 190 16.27 -20.48 0.65
C ASP A 190 17.65 -20.49 1.31
N GLY A 191 17.67 -20.56 2.66
CA GLY A 191 18.91 -20.58 3.41
C GLY A 191 18.71 -21.15 4.80
N HIS A 192 19.80 -21.54 5.43
CA HIS A 192 19.84 -21.97 6.81
C HIS A 192 20.62 -20.98 7.66
N ILE A 193 20.09 -20.62 8.80
CA ILE A 193 20.80 -19.85 9.82
C ILE A 193 21.37 -20.86 10.83
N ASP A 194 22.63 -20.70 11.16
CA ASP A 194 23.27 -21.52 12.19
C ASP A 194 22.52 -21.39 13.53
N ALA A 195 22.22 -22.52 14.17
CA ALA A 195 21.37 -22.55 15.34
C ALA A 195 22.01 -21.86 16.56
N ASP A 196 23.32 -21.98 16.72
CA ASP A 196 24.04 -21.38 17.84
C ASP A 196 24.11 -19.86 17.64
N TRP A 197 24.44 -19.43 16.41
CA TRP A 197 24.39 -18.00 16.04
C TRP A 197 23.01 -17.40 16.30
N TRP A 198 21.92 -18.12 15.94
CA TRP A 198 20.55 -17.64 16.17
C TRP A 198 20.22 -17.48 17.65
N GLN A 199 20.71 -18.40 18.51
CA GLN A 199 20.47 -18.33 19.96
C GLN A 199 21.19 -17.14 20.60
N GLU A 200 22.37 -16.79 20.10
CA GLU A 200 23.19 -15.68 20.62
C GLU A 200 22.69 -14.30 20.20
N HIS A 201 21.92 -14.18 19.08
CA HIS A 201 21.57 -12.91 18.44
C HIS A 201 20.04 -12.64 18.36
N ARG A 202 19.21 -13.39 19.08
CA ARG A 202 17.74 -13.20 19.12
C ARG A 202 17.27 -12.33 20.29
#